data_4e42aaa9cb180042511f4783b6834399
#
_entry.id   4e42aaa9cb180042511f4783b6834399
#
_cell.length_a   1.000
_cell.length_b   1.000
_cell.length_c   1.000
_cell.angle_alpha   90.00
_cell.angle_beta   90.00
_cell.angle_gamma   90.00
#
_symmetry.space_group_name_H-M   'P 1'
#
loop_
_entity.id
_entity.type
_entity.pdbx_description
1 polymer ?
#
loop_
_entity_poly.entity_id
_entity_poly.type
_entity_poly.pdbx_seq_one_letter_code
_entity_poly.pdbx_strand_id
1 'polypeptide(L)'
;MQKEKAIAEVLRYHEQTKHHPNRFARGPGHMDWANEPNPFRTYEGTTLLRLPFIQKDPDAGYLSLYERSENRPLPFSLDHIGAMLELSMGLSAWKSYQGNKWALRMNPSSGNLHPTEAHLILPPMDEHGNTGGVFHYNPYFHGLEQRSWFDKEFWTILQDHLGINIFFIALSSIHWRESWKYGERAFRYCNHDVGHAVACLGFAANLQGWKIQWLNALGDKEIETMLGFDRTPWQDHEKEWPDLLLMVHGNRERPHTLDLPPEIIRTFSSLAYGGKPNQLSREHADWSIIEQCAIASQKPRSREFSHSSFNHAYVERNPSLPPAATIIRQRRSAQVFDGQTAAGRDAFFAILDKTLPRQDCAPFDAGFGAVSLHLAIFAHRVTGLSQGLYMLVRDERDLIVLKQKCRKDFSWQKVEGSAELSGLYLLEQGDYREIAAAVSCYQEIAGDSAFSLGMIAKFRENIEKDPWLYRRLFWEAGMIGQVLYIEAEAHGLRGTGIGCFLDDMMHRLLGISDDSYQSLYHFTIGGPIEDKRLTTLPAYHHLAS
;
A
#
# COMPACT_ATOMS: atom_id res chain seq x y z
N MET A 1 -27.63 10.59 -12.30
CA MET A 1 -27.53 11.89 -11.56
C MET A 1 -26.59 11.81 -10.35
N GLN A 2 -26.80 10.92 -9.35
CA GLN A 2 -25.90 10.83 -8.18
C GLN A 2 -24.50 10.30 -8.53
N LYS A 3 -24.41 9.26 -9.35
CA LYS A 3 -23.13 8.67 -9.82
C LYS A 3 -22.36 9.65 -10.71
N GLU A 4 -23.01 10.32 -11.63
CA GLU A 4 -22.41 11.33 -12.52
C GLU A 4 -21.80 12.49 -11.73
N LYS A 5 -22.49 12.95 -10.68
CA LYS A 5 -21.96 13.97 -9.77
C LYS A 5 -20.71 13.48 -9.03
N ALA A 6 -20.71 12.24 -8.57
CA ALA A 6 -19.56 11.64 -7.90
C ALA A 6 -18.36 11.48 -8.85
N ILE A 7 -18.59 11.06 -10.10
CA ILE A 7 -17.58 11.00 -11.15
C ILE A 7 -16.98 12.40 -11.38
N ALA A 8 -17.83 13.41 -11.57
CA ALA A 8 -17.38 14.79 -11.81
C ALA A 8 -16.54 15.32 -10.63
N GLU A 9 -16.92 15.00 -9.39
CA GLU A 9 -16.19 15.41 -8.20
C GLU A 9 -14.80 14.75 -8.09
N VAL A 10 -14.72 13.44 -8.35
CA VAL A 10 -13.43 12.72 -8.37
C VAL A 10 -12.51 13.26 -9.47
N LEU A 11 -13.03 13.51 -10.67
CA LEU A 11 -12.26 14.08 -11.77
C LEU A 11 -11.81 15.52 -11.45
N ARG A 12 -12.68 16.34 -10.85
CA ARG A 12 -12.33 17.69 -10.38
C ARG A 12 -11.20 17.63 -9.35
N TYR A 13 -11.31 16.75 -8.35
CA TYR A 13 -10.25 16.54 -7.36
C TYR A 13 -8.93 16.15 -8.05
N HIS A 14 -8.98 15.17 -8.94
CA HIS A 14 -7.77 14.71 -9.65
C HIS A 14 -7.10 15.82 -10.41
N GLU A 15 -7.86 16.62 -11.18
CA GLU A 15 -7.33 17.72 -11.96
C GLU A 15 -6.78 18.87 -11.09
N GLN A 16 -7.52 19.24 -10.03
CA GLN A 16 -7.10 20.31 -9.13
C GLN A 16 -5.82 19.96 -8.36
N THR A 17 -5.59 18.69 -8.07
CA THR A 17 -4.44 18.23 -7.29
C THR A 17 -3.26 17.76 -8.14
N LYS A 18 -3.28 17.97 -9.47
CA LYS A 18 -2.11 17.80 -10.33
C LYS A 18 -1.04 18.85 -10.02
N HIS A 19 0.22 18.44 -10.09
CA HIS A 19 1.35 19.36 -10.12
C HIS A 19 1.71 19.70 -11.56
N HIS A 20 1.92 20.98 -11.81
CA HIS A 20 2.41 21.53 -13.07
C HIS A 20 3.72 22.30 -12.82
N PRO A 21 4.57 22.49 -13.82
CA PRO A 21 5.82 23.24 -13.65
C PRO A 21 5.66 24.62 -13.01
N ASN A 22 4.54 25.29 -13.29
CA ASN A 22 4.24 26.65 -12.82
C ASN A 22 3.16 26.72 -11.74
N ARG A 23 2.59 25.59 -11.32
CA ARG A 23 1.52 25.52 -10.33
C ARG A 23 1.50 24.17 -9.63
N PHE A 24 1.89 24.14 -8.39
CA PHE A 24 1.67 22.96 -7.54
C PHE A 24 0.24 22.94 -7.02
N ALA A 25 -0.25 21.74 -6.66
CA ALA A 25 -1.46 21.61 -5.86
C ALA A 25 -1.33 22.44 -4.58
N ARG A 26 -2.44 23.00 -4.09
CA ARG A 26 -2.44 23.84 -2.90
C ARG A 26 -1.97 23.03 -1.69
N GLY A 27 -0.94 23.55 -1.02
CA GLY A 27 -0.36 23.02 0.21
C GLY A 27 -0.41 24.05 1.34
N PRO A 28 0.09 23.72 2.54
CA PRO A 28 0.03 24.60 3.72
C PRO A 28 0.90 25.87 3.59
N GLY A 29 1.76 25.95 2.57
CA GLY A 29 2.66 27.09 2.35
C GLY A 29 3.89 27.09 3.26
N HIS A 30 3.73 26.87 4.56
CA HIS A 30 4.81 26.68 5.53
C HIS A 30 4.46 25.51 6.46
N MET A 31 5.48 24.93 7.07
CA MET A 31 5.32 23.80 7.99
C MET A 31 5.17 24.29 9.42
N ASP A 32 4.03 24.03 10.02
CA ASP A 32 3.77 24.26 11.44
C ASP A 32 4.17 23.02 12.27
N TRP A 33 5.48 22.92 12.53
CA TRP A 33 6.05 21.78 13.26
C TRP A 33 5.53 21.65 14.69
N ALA A 34 5.06 22.74 15.32
CA ALA A 34 4.47 22.69 16.65
C ALA A 34 3.11 21.98 16.66
N ASN A 35 2.51 21.83 15.49
CA ASN A 35 1.21 21.21 15.25
C ASN A 35 1.30 19.95 14.39
N GLU A 36 2.50 19.35 14.27
CA GLU A 36 2.69 18.08 13.58
C GLU A 36 1.77 17.01 14.19
N PRO A 37 0.96 16.32 13.38
CA PRO A 37 0.05 15.31 13.89
C PRO A 37 0.79 14.16 14.56
N ASN A 38 0.30 13.73 15.73
CA ASN A 38 0.81 12.52 16.39
C ASN A 38 0.68 11.32 15.44
N PRO A 39 1.81 10.63 15.12
CA PRO A 39 1.78 9.47 14.23
C PRO A 39 1.13 8.21 14.85
N PHE A 40 0.72 8.30 16.12
CA PHE A 40 0.12 7.19 16.86
C PHE A 40 -1.29 7.55 17.30
N ARG A 41 -2.28 6.92 16.64
CA ARG A 41 -3.66 6.87 17.12
C ARG A 41 -3.70 6.01 18.37
N THR A 42 -4.43 6.46 19.38
CA THR A 42 -4.78 5.67 20.57
C THR A 42 -6.27 5.84 20.87
N TYR A 43 -6.86 4.84 21.51
CA TYR A 43 -8.24 4.89 21.96
C TYR A 43 -8.25 4.88 23.50
N GLU A 44 -8.28 6.07 24.09
CA GLU A 44 -8.24 6.28 25.54
C GLU A 44 -9.40 5.57 26.25
N GLY A 45 -9.10 4.92 27.37
CA GLY A 45 -10.10 4.17 28.14
C GLY A 45 -10.33 2.74 27.67
N THR A 46 -9.61 2.25 26.66
CA THR A 46 -9.64 0.85 26.26
C THR A 46 -8.63 0.01 27.04
N THR A 47 -8.89 -1.31 27.09
CA THR A 47 -7.91 -2.29 27.57
C THR A 47 -6.89 -2.54 26.46
N LEU A 48 -5.60 -2.43 26.79
CA LEU A 48 -4.51 -2.76 25.89
C LEU A 48 -4.06 -4.21 26.12
N LEU A 49 -4.26 -5.06 25.11
CA LEU A 49 -3.73 -6.42 25.04
C LEU A 49 -2.36 -6.37 24.33
N ARG A 50 -1.27 -6.54 25.09
CA ARG A 50 0.07 -6.55 24.52
C ARG A 50 0.29 -7.81 23.68
N LEU A 51 0.85 -7.63 22.49
CA LEU A 51 1.23 -8.73 21.63
C LEU A 51 2.66 -9.19 21.95
N PRO A 52 2.95 -10.49 21.91
CA PRO A 52 4.31 -11.00 22.01
C PRO A 52 5.17 -10.51 20.84
N PHE A 53 6.43 -10.17 21.13
CA PHE A 53 7.43 -9.89 20.11
C PHE A 53 8.02 -11.18 19.54
N ILE A 54 8.38 -11.16 18.27
CA ILE A 54 9.12 -12.23 17.61
C ILE A 54 10.44 -12.45 18.34
N GLN A 55 10.63 -13.64 18.94
CA GLN A 55 11.87 -14.03 19.62
C GLN A 55 12.93 -14.52 18.62
N LYS A 56 12.49 -15.15 17.54
CA LYS A 56 13.31 -15.63 16.43
C LYS A 56 12.53 -15.44 15.14
N ASP A 57 13.12 -14.72 14.19
CA ASP A 57 12.50 -14.50 12.88
C ASP A 57 12.12 -15.84 12.22
N PRO A 58 11.02 -15.88 11.45
CA PRO A 58 10.65 -17.06 10.69
C PRO A 58 11.81 -17.54 9.80
N ASP A 59 12.10 -18.83 9.87
CA ASP A 59 13.09 -19.46 8.99
C ASP A 59 12.47 -19.71 7.61
N ALA A 60 12.28 -18.61 6.88
CA ALA A 60 11.62 -18.57 5.59
C ALA A 60 12.53 -17.90 4.56
N GLY A 61 12.77 -18.59 3.46
CA GLY A 61 13.54 -18.04 2.33
C GLY A 61 12.80 -16.90 1.64
N TYR A 62 13.51 -16.16 0.80
CA TYR A 62 12.98 -15.03 0.03
C TYR A 62 11.66 -15.36 -0.71
N LEU A 63 11.58 -16.53 -1.35
CA LEU A 63 10.41 -16.92 -2.14
C LEU A 63 9.13 -17.01 -1.30
N SER A 64 9.26 -17.28 -0.01
CA SER A 64 8.11 -17.31 0.92
C SER A 64 7.42 -15.96 1.09
N LEU A 65 7.97 -14.86 0.57
CA LEU A 65 7.25 -13.59 0.48
C LEU A 65 6.11 -13.66 -0.53
N TYR A 66 6.31 -14.35 -1.62
CA TYR A 66 5.40 -14.37 -2.78
C TYR A 66 4.62 -15.67 -2.90
N GLU A 67 5.31 -16.79 -2.79
CA GLU A 67 4.73 -18.12 -2.98
C GLU A 67 4.07 -18.63 -1.72
N ARG A 68 2.99 -19.37 -1.90
CA ARG A 68 2.32 -20.03 -0.79
C ARG A 68 3.16 -21.18 -0.28
N SER A 69 3.39 -21.16 1.02
CA SER A 69 4.02 -22.28 1.72
C SER A 69 3.23 -23.57 1.52
N GLU A 70 3.94 -24.66 1.20
CA GLU A 70 3.36 -26.01 1.26
C GLU A 70 3.14 -26.48 2.71
N ASN A 71 3.70 -25.81 3.68
CA ASN A 71 3.55 -26.12 5.09
C ASN A 71 2.13 -25.85 5.57
N ARG A 72 1.75 -26.55 6.65
CA ARG A 72 0.47 -26.30 7.33
C ARG A 72 0.44 -24.86 7.86
N PRO A 73 -0.68 -24.12 7.68
CA PRO A 73 -0.85 -22.81 8.28
C PRO A 73 -0.64 -22.84 9.78
N LEU A 74 0.02 -21.83 10.32
CA LEU A 74 0.15 -21.66 11.77
C LEU A 74 -1.22 -21.35 12.39
N PRO A 75 -1.48 -21.76 13.64
CA PRO A 75 -2.75 -21.48 14.31
C PRO A 75 -2.90 -19.97 14.56
N PHE A 76 -4.14 -19.48 14.59
CA PHE A 76 -4.45 -18.13 15.02
C PHE A 76 -4.25 -18.02 16.54
N SER A 77 -3.12 -17.49 16.95
CA SER A 77 -2.77 -17.18 18.33
C SER A 77 -2.23 -15.76 18.42
N LEU A 78 -2.17 -15.20 19.62
CA LEU A 78 -1.61 -13.85 19.81
C LEU A 78 -0.14 -13.78 19.39
N ASP A 79 0.63 -14.86 19.55
CA ASP A 79 2.02 -14.93 19.06
C ASP A 79 2.13 -14.76 17.55
N HIS A 80 1.33 -15.53 16.80
CA HIS A 80 1.40 -15.53 15.34
C HIS A 80 0.75 -14.27 14.72
N ILE A 81 -0.35 -13.78 15.31
CA ILE A 81 -0.96 -12.50 14.92
C ILE A 81 0.00 -11.35 15.24
N GLY A 82 0.64 -11.38 16.41
CA GLY A 82 1.69 -10.44 16.79
C GLY A 82 2.83 -10.45 15.78
N ALA A 83 3.35 -11.62 15.43
CA ALA A 83 4.43 -11.74 14.45
C ALA A 83 4.04 -11.18 13.06
N MET A 84 2.82 -11.44 12.60
CA MET A 84 2.32 -10.88 11.34
C MET A 84 2.26 -9.35 11.40
N LEU A 85 1.73 -8.78 12.48
CA LEU A 85 1.63 -7.33 12.67
C LEU A 85 2.99 -6.67 12.84
N GLU A 86 3.92 -7.29 13.59
CA GLU A 86 5.28 -6.80 13.76
C GLU A 86 6.01 -6.66 12.41
N LEU A 87 5.87 -7.66 11.51
CA LEU A 87 6.50 -7.67 10.18
C LEU A 87 5.74 -6.88 9.11
N SER A 88 4.54 -6.36 9.39
CA SER A 88 3.74 -5.62 8.40
C SER A 88 3.46 -4.16 8.77
N MET A 89 2.91 -3.90 9.96
CA MET A 89 2.43 -2.59 10.42
C MET A 89 3.20 -2.06 11.63
N GLY A 90 4.06 -2.90 12.24
CA GLY A 90 4.85 -2.57 13.42
C GLY A 90 5.95 -1.54 13.15
N LEU A 91 6.60 -1.11 14.23
CA LEU A 91 7.77 -0.23 14.11
C LEU A 91 8.96 -1.01 13.53
N SER A 92 9.72 -0.34 12.66
CA SER A 92 10.92 -0.93 12.06
C SER A 92 12.21 -0.37 12.66
N ALA A 93 12.21 0.88 13.08
CA ALA A 93 13.33 1.55 13.74
C ALA A 93 12.89 2.91 14.28
N TRP A 94 13.75 3.54 15.07
CA TRP A 94 13.72 4.98 15.32
C TRP A 94 14.94 5.63 14.69
N LYS A 95 14.75 6.82 14.16
CA LYS A 95 15.84 7.71 13.76
C LYS A 95 15.97 8.82 14.77
N SER A 96 17.22 9.28 14.99
CA SER A 96 17.52 10.40 15.89
C SER A 96 18.53 11.33 15.24
N TYR A 97 18.27 12.65 15.38
CA TYR A 97 19.13 13.71 14.92
C TYR A 97 18.98 14.94 15.84
N GLN A 98 20.08 15.42 16.43
CA GLN A 98 20.11 16.61 17.30
C GLN A 98 19.01 16.61 18.37
N GLY A 99 18.77 15.47 19.02
CA GLY A 99 17.76 15.34 20.08
C GLY A 99 16.34 15.04 19.59
N ASN A 100 16.02 15.29 18.33
CA ASN A 100 14.74 14.90 17.75
C ASN A 100 14.74 13.40 17.44
N LYS A 101 13.59 12.75 17.63
CA LYS A 101 13.39 11.33 17.33
C LYS A 101 12.09 11.13 16.57
N TRP A 102 12.12 10.25 15.59
CA TRP A 102 10.90 9.83 14.86
C TRP A 102 10.93 8.34 14.58
N ALA A 103 9.76 7.72 14.62
CA ALA A 103 9.58 6.31 14.37
C ALA A 103 9.46 6.04 12.87
N LEU A 104 9.96 4.89 12.44
CA LEU A 104 9.71 4.31 11.11
C LEU A 104 8.88 3.05 11.29
N ARG A 105 7.95 2.78 10.37
CA ARG A 105 7.15 1.54 10.35
C ARG A 105 7.63 0.59 9.26
N MET A 106 7.21 -0.68 9.33
CA MET A 106 7.46 -1.68 8.29
C MET A 106 6.78 -1.28 6.98
N ASN A 107 5.51 -0.84 7.04
CA ASN A 107 4.85 -0.22 5.90
C ASN A 107 5.38 1.20 5.69
N PRO A 108 5.88 1.55 4.49
CA PRO A 108 6.31 2.91 4.19
C PRO A 108 5.10 3.85 4.19
N SER A 109 5.37 5.12 4.42
CA SER A 109 4.37 6.19 4.36
C SER A 109 4.95 7.43 3.74
N SER A 110 4.14 8.15 2.99
CA SER A 110 4.48 9.44 2.41
C SER A 110 4.86 10.41 3.53
N GLY A 111 6.05 11.00 3.44
CA GLY A 111 6.52 11.92 4.48
C GLY A 111 6.70 11.34 5.88
N ASN A 112 6.56 10.03 6.07
CA ASN A 112 6.60 9.32 7.35
C ASN A 112 5.47 9.74 8.33
N LEU A 113 4.29 10.09 7.81
CA LEU A 113 3.15 10.61 8.57
C LEU A 113 2.16 9.54 9.02
N HIS A 114 2.21 8.37 8.39
CA HIS A 114 1.47 7.15 8.76
C HIS A 114 -0.04 7.35 8.91
N PRO A 115 -0.75 7.79 7.86
CA PRO A 115 -2.20 8.00 7.88
C PRO A 115 -2.99 6.70 8.05
N THR A 116 -2.40 5.57 7.68
CA THR A 116 -3.06 4.26 7.66
C THR A 116 -3.03 3.60 9.03
N GLU A 117 -4.21 3.26 9.56
CA GLU A 117 -4.41 2.49 10.78
C GLU A 117 -4.94 1.09 10.46
N ALA A 118 -4.74 0.14 11.38
CA ALA A 118 -5.22 -1.23 11.25
C ALA A 118 -6.15 -1.59 12.42
N HIS A 119 -7.29 -2.21 12.08
CA HIS A 119 -8.26 -2.73 13.04
C HIS A 119 -8.45 -4.22 12.82
N LEU A 120 -8.50 -4.99 13.89
CA LEU A 120 -8.70 -6.43 13.81
C LEU A 120 -10.05 -6.81 14.38
N ILE A 121 -10.70 -7.79 13.75
CA ILE A 121 -11.87 -8.48 14.31
C ILE A 121 -11.43 -9.92 14.55
N LEU A 122 -11.19 -10.25 15.83
CA LEU A 122 -10.59 -11.52 16.23
C LEU A 122 -11.62 -12.47 16.81
N PRO A 123 -11.47 -13.79 16.54
CA PRO A 123 -12.28 -14.82 17.19
C PRO A 123 -12.08 -14.85 18.70
N PRO A 124 -12.97 -15.51 19.44
CA PRO A 124 -12.70 -15.92 20.81
C PRO A 124 -11.44 -16.80 20.88
N MET A 125 -10.50 -16.41 21.74
CA MET A 125 -9.22 -17.13 21.96
C MET A 125 -9.02 -17.37 23.45
N ASP A 126 -8.42 -18.51 23.81
CA ASP A 126 -8.14 -18.88 25.20
C ASP A 126 -7.25 -17.84 25.90
N GLU A 127 -6.25 -17.32 25.17
CA GLU A 127 -5.33 -16.27 25.65
C GLU A 127 -6.04 -14.95 25.99
N HIS A 128 -7.28 -14.77 25.51
CA HIS A 128 -8.11 -13.58 25.76
C HIS A 128 -9.44 -13.93 26.45
N GLY A 129 -9.42 -14.88 27.39
CA GLY A 129 -10.59 -15.26 28.19
C GLY A 129 -11.77 -15.79 27.39
N ASN A 130 -11.51 -16.47 26.27
CA ASN A 130 -12.53 -17.00 25.35
C ASN A 130 -13.54 -15.96 24.82
N THR A 131 -13.14 -14.70 24.73
CA THR A 131 -13.91 -13.62 24.09
C THR A 131 -13.27 -13.20 22.78
N GLY A 132 -14.10 -12.88 21.79
CA GLY A 132 -13.71 -12.22 20.57
C GLY A 132 -13.89 -10.70 20.68
N GLY A 133 -13.45 -9.97 19.68
CA GLY A 133 -13.62 -8.52 19.74
C GLY A 133 -13.17 -7.77 18.50
N VAL A 134 -13.46 -6.47 18.53
CA VAL A 134 -12.93 -5.49 17.58
C VAL A 134 -11.82 -4.71 18.28
N PHE A 135 -10.65 -4.66 17.66
CA PHE A 135 -9.45 -4.08 18.23
C PHE A 135 -8.83 -3.07 17.26
N HIS A 136 -8.21 -2.03 17.80
CA HIS A 136 -7.28 -1.16 17.08
C HIS A 136 -5.84 -1.65 17.34
N TYR A 137 -5.03 -1.81 16.31
CA TYR A 137 -3.61 -2.13 16.47
C TYR A 137 -2.82 -0.86 16.77
N ASN A 138 -2.21 -0.82 17.93
CA ASN A 138 -1.35 0.28 18.34
C ASN A 138 0.13 -0.12 18.12
N PRO A 139 0.80 0.39 17.08
CA PRO A 139 2.18 0.01 16.77
C PRO A 139 3.20 0.56 17.78
N TYR A 140 2.87 1.63 18.52
CA TYR A 140 3.77 2.18 19.55
C TYR A 140 4.01 1.18 20.67
N PHE A 141 2.95 0.50 21.10
CA PHE A 141 3.01 -0.50 22.18
C PHE A 141 3.14 -1.93 21.65
N HIS A 142 3.03 -2.16 20.35
CA HIS A 142 2.83 -3.47 19.76
C HIS A 142 1.70 -4.22 20.48
N GLY A 143 0.52 -3.67 20.41
CA GLY A 143 -0.63 -4.16 21.16
C GLY A 143 -1.96 -3.84 20.50
N LEU A 144 -3.00 -4.48 21.02
CA LEU A 144 -4.38 -4.36 20.55
C LEU A 144 -5.21 -3.60 21.58
N GLU A 145 -5.75 -2.45 21.21
CA GLU A 145 -6.69 -1.67 22.00
C GLU A 145 -8.10 -2.19 21.78
N GLN A 146 -8.71 -2.78 22.79
CA GLN A 146 -10.03 -3.42 22.69
C GLN A 146 -11.14 -2.39 22.56
N ARG A 147 -11.72 -2.28 21.36
CA ARG A 147 -12.82 -1.36 21.06
C ARG A 147 -14.19 -1.95 21.37
N SER A 148 -14.34 -3.25 21.18
CA SER A 148 -15.58 -3.98 21.46
C SER A 148 -15.27 -5.43 21.79
N TRP A 149 -16.25 -6.13 22.37
CA TRP A 149 -16.14 -7.56 22.64
C TRP A 149 -17.43 -8.28 22.27
N PHE A 150 -17.33 -9.56 22.01
CA PHE A 150 -18.45 -10.46 21.73
C PHE A 150 -18.11 -11.89 22.18
N ASP A 151 -19.14 -12.71 22.36
CA ASP A 151 -19.02 -14.10 22.78
C ASP A 151 -18.79 -15.06 21.60
N LYS A 152 -18.70 -16.34 21.93
CA LYS A 152 -18.51 -17.41 20.95
C LYS A 152 -19.71 -17.58 20.02
N GLU A 153 -20.92 -17.34 20.50
CA GLU A 153 -22.14 -17.48 19.69
C GLU A 153 -22.16 -16.47 18.55
N PHE A 154 -21.81 -15.22 18.84
CA PHE A 154 -21.65 -14.18 17.83
C PHE A 154 -20.64 -14.59 16.74
N TRP A 155 -19.48 -15.12 17.16
CA TRP A 155 -18.43 -15.53 16.22
C TRP A 155 -18.82 -16.72 15.37
N THR A 156 -19.54 -17.69 15.95
CA THR A 156 -19.99 -18.91 15.26
C THR A 156 -20.85 -18.57 14.04
N ILE A 157 -21.70 -17.53 14.09
CA ILE A 157 -22.48 -17.06 12.95
C ILE A 157 -21.59 -16.69 11.76
N LEU A 158 -20.50 -15.98 12.00
CA LEU A 158 -19.52 -15.60 10.96
C LEU A 158 -18.79 -16.82 10.42
N GLN A 159 -18.32 -17.69 11.32
CA GLN A 159 -17.54 -18.86 10.97
C GLN A 159 -18.35 -19.87 10.17
N ASP A 160 -19.59 -20.14 10.56
CA ASP A 160 -20.51 -21.04 9.85
C ASP A 160 -20.85 -20.50 8.45
N HIS A 161 -21.03 -19.18 8.33
CA HIS A 161 -21.31 -18.56 7.05
C HIS A 161 -20.12 -18.70 6.07
N LEU A 162 -18.91 -18.49 6.55
CA LEU A 162 -17.69 -18.56 5.73
C LEU A 162 -17.13 -19.97 5.59
N GLY A 163 -17.46 -20.87 6.49
CA GLY A 163 -17.11 -22.30 6.46
C GLY A 163 -15.66 -22.64 6.79
N ILE A 164 -14.87 -21.68 7.25
CA ILE A 164 -13.44 -21.84 7.58
C ILE A 164 -13.06 -21.04 8.83
N ASN A 165 -11.88 -21.32 9.37
CA ASN A 165 -11.28 -20.48 10.41
C ASN A 165 -10.74 -19.18 9.81
N ILE A 166 -11.09 -18.06 10.43
CA ILE A 166 -10.76 -16.73 9.96
C ILE A 166 -10.49 -15.75 11.09
N PHE A 167 -9.90 -14.62 10.74
CA PHE A 167 -10.06 -13.33 11.39
C PHE A 167 -10.04 -12.22 10.33
N PHE A 168 -10.36 -10.98 10.72
CA PHE A 168 -10.37 -9.88 9.77
C PHE A 168 -9.38 -8.79 10.17
N ILE A 169 -8.85 -8.10 9.14
CA ILE A 169 -8.08 -6.87 9.29
C ILE A 169 -8.72 -5.82 8.40
N ALA A 170 -9.19 -4.73 9.00
CA ALA A 170 -9.61 -3.54 8.28
C ALA A 170 -8.49 -2.51 8.26
N LEU A 171 -8.36 -1.80 7.15
CA LEU A 171 -7.53 -0.60 7.05
C LEU A 171 -8.42 0.63 7.00
N SER A 172 -7.94 1.70 7.64
CA SER A 172 -8.56 3.02 7.62
C SER A 172 -7.50 4.10 7.43
N SER A 173 -7.91 5.28 6.96
CA SER A 173 -7.03 6.42 6.74
C SER A 173 -7.47 7.64 7.55
N ILE A 174 -6.51 8.33 8.19
CA ILE A 174 -6.69 9.63 8.82
C ILE A 174 -6.10 10.68 7.88
N HIS A 175 -6.96 11.31 7.05
CA HIS A 175 -6.51 12.21 6.00
C HIS A 175 -5.74 13.43 6.54
N TRP A 176 -6.04 13.86 7.77
CA TRP A 176 -5.38 15.00 8.40
C TRP A 176 -3.87 14.83 8.51
N ARG A 177 -3.38 13.63 8.83
CA ARG A 177 -1.94 13.39 8.95
C ARG A 177 -1.18 13.76 7.69
N GLU A 178 -1.68 13.37 6.53
CA GLU A 178 -1.07 13.71 5.25
C GLU A 178 -1.36 15.16 4.83
N SER A 179 -2.58 15.65 5.08
CA SER A 179 -2.96 16.99 4.63
C SER A 179 -2.27 18.11 5.41
N TRP A 180 -1.86 17.86 6.64
CA TRP A 180 -1.01 18.77 7.41
C TRP A 180 0.26 19.17 6.63
N LYS A 181 0.85 18.24 5.89
CA LYS A 181 2.09 18.46 5.12
C LYS A 181 1.85 18.71 3.64
N TYR A 182 0.91 17.98 3.03
CA TYR A 182 0.75 17.93 1.59
C TYR A 182 -0.52 18.60 1.09
N GLY A 183 -1.32 19.20 1.96
CA GLY A 183 -2.53 19.92 1.60
C GLY A 183 -3.50 19.07 0.78
N GLU A 184 -4.03 19.66 -0.29
CA GLU A 184 -5.08 19.03 -1.11
C GLU A 184 -4.66 17.70 -1.77
N ARG A 185 -3.36 17.48 -2.04
CA ARG A 185 -2.87 16.25 -2.67
C ARG A 185 -2.85 15.04 -1.73
N ALA A 186 -3.02 15.24 -0.43
CA ALA A 186 -2.90 14.24 0.62
C ALA A 186 -3.76 12.98 0.43
N PHE A 187 -4.98 13.10 -0.12
CA PHE A 187 -5.86 11.95 -0.36
C PHE A 187 -5.23 10.91 -1.30
N ARG A 188 -4.42 11.34 -2.28
CA ARG A 188 -3.67 10.41 -3.14
C ARG A 188 -2.65 9.65 -2.32
N TYR A 189 -1.94 10.32 -1.40
CA TYR A 189 -0.89 9.72 -0.57
C TYR A 189 -1.45 8.72 0.43
N CYS A 190 -2.57 9.05 1.10
CA CYS A 190 -3.26 8.10 1.96
C CYS A 190 -3.58 6.79 1.22
N ASN A 191 -4.08 6.90 -0.02
CA ASN A 191 -4.41 5.71 -0.81
C ASN A 191 -3.16 4.94 -1.30
N HIS A 192 -2.01 5.58 -1.55
CA HIS A 192 -0.75 4.86 -1.78
C HIS A 192 -0.36 4.06 -0.53
N ASP A 193 -0.43 4.68 0.64
CA ASP A 193 -0.05 4.07 1.92
C ASP A 193 -0.91 2.85 2.24
N VAL A 194 -2.22 2.89 1.94
CA VAL A 194 -3.12 1.72 2.03
C VAL A 194 -2.62 0.58 1.13
N GLY A 195 -2.24 0.88 -0.12
CA GLY A 195 -1.69 -0.12 -1.03
C GLY A 195 -0.40 -0.76 -0.51
N HIS A 196 0.51 0.06 0.04
CA HIS A 196 1.72 -0.43 0.71
C HIS A 196 1.39 -1.32 1.91
N ALA A 197 0.42 -0.92 2.75
CA ALA A 197 0.00 -1.69 3.92
C ALA A 197 -0.60 -3.04 3.53
N VAL A 198 -1.46 -3.09 2.50
CA VAL A 198 -2.02 -4.36 1.96
C VAL A 198 -0.91 -5.31 1.54
N ALA A 199 0.10 -4.83 0.80
CA ALA A 199 1.20 -5.67 0.38
C ALA A 199 2.07 -6.15 1.56
N CYS A 200 2.35 -5.28 2.54
CA CYS A 200 3.06 -5.68 3.77
C CYS A 200 2.30 -6.77 4.53
N LEU A 201 0.98 -6.62 4.71
CA LEU A 201 0.11 -7.62 5.33
C LEU A 201 0.13 -8.94 4.55
N GLY A 202 0.08 -8.88 3.21
CA GLY A 202 0.14 -10.05 2.35
C GLY A 202 1.42 -10.84 2.52
N PHE A 203 2.57 -10.17 2.51
CA PHE A 203 3.87 -10.80 2.71
C PHE A 203 3.98 -11.42 4.12
N ALA A 204 3.61 -10.66 5.15
CA ALA A 204 3.69 -11.14 6.52
C ALA A 204 2.71 -12.31 6.80
N ALA A 205 1.50 -12.29 6.25
CA ALA A 205 0.55 -13.39 6.32
C ALA A 205 1.11 -14.65 5.63
N ASN A 206 1.73 -14.49 4.46
CA ASN A 206 2.30 -15.61 3.71
C ASN A 206 3.39 -16.34 4.50
N LEU A 207 4.20 -15.61 5.29
CA LEU A 207 5.20 -16.21 6.20
C LEU A 207 4.57 -17.05 7.33
N GLN A 208 3.30 -16.83 7.67
CA GLN A 208 2.54 -17.62 8.63
C GLN A 208 1.78 -18.81 7.97
N GLY A 209 1.88 -18.95 6.67
CA GLY A 209 1.06 -19.89 5.89
C GLY A 209 -0.40 -19.44 5.77
N TRP A 210 -0.65 -18.14 5.91
CA TRP A 210 -1.98 -17.54 5.75
C TRP A 210 -2.10 -16.81 4.42
N LYS A 211 -3.35 -16.53 4.04
CA LYS A 211 -3.72 -15.68 2.92
C LYS A 211 -4.56 -14.53 3.41
N ILE A 212 -4.34 -13.35 2.85
CA ILE A 212 -5.28 -12.23 2.96
C ILE A 212 -6.17 -12.19 1.74
N GLN A 213 -7.45 -11.84 1.92
CA GLN A 213 -8.39 -11.71 0.83
C GLN A 213 -9.37 -10.57 1.08
N TRP A 214 -9.43 -9.63 0.14
CA TRP A 214 -10.34 -8.49 0.24
C TRP A 214 -11.79 -8.92 0.10
N LEU A 215 -12.63 -8.59 1.07
CA LEU A 215 -14.09 -8.74 1.00
C LEU A 215 -14.67 -7.62 0.14
N ASN A 216 -14.45 -7.74 -1.16
CA ASN A 216 -14.71 -6.67 -2.13
C ASN A 216 -16.20 -6.40 -2.41
N ALA A 217 -17.11 -7.22 -1.89
CA ALA A 217 -18.54 -6.96 -1.94
C ALA A 217 -18.97 -5.86 -0.95
N LEU A 218 -18.28 -5.72 0.18
CA LEU A 218 -18.66 -4.76 1.23
C LEU A 218 -18.48 -3.31 0.80
N GLY A 219 -19.39 -2.48 1.25
CA GLY A 219 -19.31 -1.03 1.13
C GLY A 219 -18.64 -0.39 2.35
N ASP A 220 -18.14 0.85 2.19
CA ASP A 220 -17.43 1.56 3.26
C ASP A 220 -18.33 1.75 4.50
N LYS A 221 -19.61 2.00 4.33
CA LYS A 221 -20.57 2.15 5.46
C LYS A 221 -20.76 0.88 6.26
N GLU A 222 -20.64 -0.28 5.62
CA GLU A 222 -20.70 -1.56 6.31
C GLU A 222 -19.43 -1.79 7.14
N ILE A 223 -18.28 -1.41 6.61
CA ILE A 223 -17.02 -1.43 7.36
C ILE A 223 -17.07 -0.43 8.52
N GLU A 224 -17.60 0.79 8.31
CA GLU A 224 -17.84 1.77 9.40
C GLU A 224 -18.65 1.15 10.55
N THR A 225 -19.72 0.43 10.21
CA THR A 225 -20.59 -0.25 11.20
C THR A 225 -19.86 -1.35 11.95
N MET A 226 -19.09 -2.18 11.23
CA MET A 226 -18.30 -3.28 11.83
C MET A 226 -17.21 -2.78 12.77
N LEU A 227 -16.64 -1.61 12.50
CA LEU A 227 -15.59 -0.98 13.32
C LEU A 227 -16.14 0.00 14.37
N GLY A 228 -17.45 0.26 14.37
CA GLY A 228 -18.07 1.24 15.25
C GLY A 228 -17.69 2.68 14.97
N PHE A 229 -17.22 2.99 13.76
CA PHE A 229 -16.79 4.33 13.37
C PHE A 229 -17.97 5.31 13.29
N ASP A 230 -19.15 4.84 12.93
CA ASP A 230 -20.41 5.58 12.92
C ASP A 230 -20.88 6.02 14.33
N ARG A 231 -20.32 5.43 15.39
CA ARG A 231 -20.62 5.69 16.81
C ARG A 231 -19.44 6.26 17.59
N THR A 232 -18.29 6.44 16.93
CA THR A 232 -17.08 6.98 17.55
C THR A 232 -17.16 8.51 17.59
N PRO A 233 -16.90 9.16 18.75
CA PRO A 233 -16.90 10.63 18.87
C PRO A 233 -15.61 11.21 18.27
N TRP A 234 -15.57 11.29 16.95
CA TRP A 234 -14.41 11.85 16.24
C TRP A 234 -14.24 13.33 16.54
N GLN A 235 -12.98 13.76 16.61
CA GLN A 235 -12.65 15.17 16.56
C GLN A 235 -12.69 15.66 15.11
N ASP A 236 -12.98 16.95 14.93
CA ASP A 236 -13.00 17.56 13.61
C ASP A 236 -11.67 17.34 12.88
N HIS A 237 -11.75 17.01 11.60
CA HIS A 237 -10.64 16.69 10.70
C HIS A 237 -9.83 15.42 11.01
N GLU A 238 -10.00 14.79 12.18
CA GLU A 238 -9.23 13.62 12.61
C GLU A 238 -10.01 12.31 12.54
N LYS A 239 -11.14 12.30 11.83
CA LYS A 239 -11.93 11.08 11.57
C LYS A 239 -11.09 10.05 10.83
N GLU A 240 -11.25 8.78 11.21
CA GLU A 240 -10.80 7.66 10.41
C GLU A 240 -11.83 7.31 9.34
N TRP A 241 -11.36 7.19 8.11
CA TRP A 241 -12.16 6.77 6.96
C TRP A 241 -11.85 5.31 6.64
N PRO A 242 -12.84 4.42 6.55
CA PRO A 242 -12.58 3.04 6.20
C PRO A 242 -12.11 2.94 4.75
N ASP A 243 -11.10 2.11 4.52
CA ASP A 243 -10.60 1.83 3.18
C ASP A 243 -11.08 0.46 2.68
N LEU A 244 -10.75 -0.60 3.42
CA LEU A 244 -11.10 -1.97 3.03
C LEU A 244 -11.09 -2.92 4.22
N LEU A 245 -11.72 -4.10 4.04
CA LEU A 245 -11.72 -5.20 4.99
C LEU A 245 -11.10 -6.45 4.35
N LEU A 246 -10.02 -6.94 4.94
CA LEU A 246 -9.34 -8.15 4.55
C LEU A 246 -9.76 -9.31 5.46
N MET A 247 -10.12 -10.43 4.88
CA MET A 247 -10.25 -11.70 5.57
C MET A 247 -8.90 -12.40 5.57
N VAL A 248 -8.47 -12.92 6.71
CA VAL A 248 -7.25 -13.73 6.87
C VAL A 248 -7.66 -15.16 7.15
N HIS A 249 -7.12 -16.10 6.39
CA HIS A 249 -7.42 -17.52 6.52
C HIS A 249 -6.20 -18.37 6.17
N GLY A 250 -6.23 -19.68 6.49
CA GLY A 250 -5.18 -20.60 6.06
C GLY A 250 -5.07 -20.64 4.53
N ASN A 251 -3.85 -20.64 4.00
CA ASN A 251 -3.59 -20.54 2.56
C ASN A 251 -4.15 -21.72 1.73
N ARG A 252 -4.46 -22.86 2.39
CA ARG A 252 -5.06 -24.05 1.77
C ARG A 252 -6.58 -24.12 1.93
N GLU A 253 -7.14 -23.27 2.76
CA GLU A 253 -8.58 -23.22 3.00
C GLU A 253 -9.29 -22.48 1.86
N ARG A 254 -10.57 -22.79 1.68
CA ARG A 254 -11.42 -22.13 0.69
C ARG A 254 -12.70 -21.69 1.41
N PRO A 255 -12.95 -20.40 1.54
CA PRO A 255 -14.21 -19.91 2.09
C PRO A 255 -15.39 -20.31 1.19
N HIS A 256 -16.54 -20.52 1.79
CA HIS A 256 -17.79 -20.76 1.05
C HIS A 256 -18.18 -19.54 0.20
N THR A 257 -17.89 -18.34 0.69
CA THR A 257 -18.19 -17.06 0.06
C THR A 257 -17.18 -16.00 0.51
N LEU A 258 -17.05 -14.92 -0.25
CA LEU A 258 -16.28 -13.72 0.10
C LEU A 258 -17.20 -12.53 0.42
N ASP A 259 -18.46 -12.79 0.72
CA ASP A 259 -19.44 -11.78 1.09
C ASP A 259 -19.94 -12.02 2.52
N LEU A 260 -20.24 -10.94 3.21
CA LEU A 260 -20.98 -10.95 4.49
C LEU A 260 -22.34 -10.30 4.25
N PRO A 261 -23.45 -11.04 4.41
CA PRO A 261 -24.77 -10.50 4.16
C PRO A 261 -25.13 -9.40 5.17
N PRO A 262 -26.05 -8.49 4.81
CA PRO A 262 -26.45 -7.36 5.66
C PRO A 262 -26.93 -7.78 7.05
N GLU A 263 -27.47 -8.99 7.20
CA GLU A 263 -27.91 -9.56 8.48
C GLU A 263 -26.75 -9.74 9.45
N ILE A 264 -25.62 -10.27 8.95
CA ILE A 264 -24.38 -10.44 9.73
C ILE A 264 -23.78 -9.08 10.07
N ILE A 265 -23.75 -8.14 9.11
CA ILE A 265 -23.25 -6.78 9.36
C ILE A 265 -24.06 -6.09 10.47
N ARG A 266 -25.39 -6.26 10.45
CA ARG A 266 -26.27 -5.67 11.48
C ARG A 266 -26.00 -6.18 12.89
N THR A 267 -25.47 -7.39 13.07
CA THR A 267 -25.12 -7.86 14.41
C THR A 267 -24.04 -6.99 15.07
N PHE A 268 -23.11 -6.43 14.28
CA PHE A 268 -22.11 -5.48 14.79
C PHE A 268 -22.74 -4.15 15.27
N SER A 269 -23.93 -3.76 14.76
CA SER A 269 -24.61 -2.55 15.22
C SER A 269 -25.09 -2.66 16.67
N SER A 270 -25.29 -3.89 17.19
CA SER A 270 -25.71 -4.13 18.57
C SER A 270 -24.55 -4.10 19.57
N LEU A 271 -23.31 -4.14 19.11
CA LEU A 271 -22.15 -4.13 19.97
C LEU A 271 -21.91 -2.72 20.57
N ALA A 272 -21.47 -2.69 21.82
CA ALA A 272 -20.97 -1.49 22.45
C ALA A 272 -19.49 -1.27 22.08
N TYR A 273 -19.17 -0.06 21.64
CA TYR A 273 -17.79 0.33 21.31
C TYR A 273 -17.27 1.31 22.35
N GLY A 274 -16.10 0.99 22.89
CA GLY A 274 -15.38 1.83 23.85
C GLY A 274 -14.22 2.59 23.23
N GLY A 275 -13.61 3.43 24.06
CA GLY A 275 -12.42 4.20 23.72
C GLY A 275 -12.71 5.53 23.01
N LYS A 276 -12.04 6.57 23.48
CA LYS A 276 -12.06 7.90 22.85
C LYS A 276 -10.78 8.08 22.02
N PRO A 277 -10.88 8.42 20.72
CA PRO A 277 -9.69 8.73 19.94
C PRO A 277 -8.91 9.90 20.55
N ASN A 278 -7.58 9.75 20.66
CA ASN A 278 -6.72 10.86 21.10
C ASN A 278 -6.73 11.99 20.06
N GLN A 279 -6.47 13.20 20.53
CA GLN A 279 -6.22 14.34 19.64
C GLN A 279 -4.84 14.22 19.01
N LEU A 280 -4.75 14.40 17.68
CA LEU A 280 -3.50 14.30 16.95
C LEU A 280 -2.80 15.65 16.80
N SER A 281 -3.55 16.73 16.59
CA SER A 281 -3.05 18.10 16.47
C SER A 281 -3.91 19.06 17.29
N ARG A 282 -3.32 20.19 17.69
CA ARG A 282 -4.05 21.23 18.42
C ARG A 282 -4.95 22.05 17.51
N GLU A 283 -4.47 22.33 16.31
CA GLU A 283 -5.14 23.14 15.29
C GLU A 283 -5.19 22.39 13.96
N HIS A 284 -6.17 22.72 13.13
CA HIS A 284 -6.39 22.07 11.84
C HIS A 284 -6.60 23.11 10.76
N ALA A 285 -6.14 22.81 9.54
CA ALA A 285 -6.49 23.54 8.34
C ALA A 285 -7.61 22.81 7.59
N ASP A 286 -8.55 23.57 7.03
CA ASP A 286 -9.62 23.00 6.21
C ASP A 286 -9.12 22.69 4.79
N TRP A 287 -9.27 21.42 4.43
CA TRP A 287 -8.99 20.88 3.10
C TRP A 287 -10.25 20.21 2.55
N SER A 288 -11.36 20.94 2.48
CA SER A 288 -12.71 20.45 2.14
C SER A 288 -12.77 19.63 0.85
N ILE A 289 -11.89 19.88 -0.12
CA ILE A 289 -11.80 19.09 -1.36
C ILE A 289 -11.43 17.62 -1.11
N ILE A 290 -10.66 17.34 -0.05
CA ILE A 290 -10.31 15.98 0.35
C ILE A 290 -11.57 15.23 0.80
N GLU A 291 -12.33 15.84 1.70
CA GLU A 291 -13.58 15.25 2.20
C GLU A 291 -14.60 15.06 1.09
N GLN A 292 -14.75 16.04 0.20
CA GLN A 292 -15.62 15.96 -0.97
C GLN A 292 -15.25 14.77 -1.86
N CYS A 293 -13.94 14.58 -2.15
CA CYS A 293 -13.47 13.44 -2.92
C CYS A 293 -13.64 12.12 -2.16
N ALA A 294 -13.37 12.09 -0.85
CA ALA A 294 -13.58 10.91 -0.03
C ALA A 294 -15.04 10.45 -0.05
N ILE A 295 -15.99 11.39 0.11
CA ILE A 295 -17.43 11.10 0.02
C ILE A 295 -17.81 10.64 -1.39
N ALA A 296 -17.31 11.30 -2.44
CA ALA A 296 -17.62 10.96 -3.83
C ALA A 296 -17.06 9.60 -4.25
N SER A 297 -15.94 9.20 -3.64
CA SER A 297 -15.29 7.91 -3.88
C SER A 297 -15.62 6.84 -2.84
N GLN A 298 -16.66 7.02 -2.01
CA GLN A 298 -17.13 5.96 -1.12
C GLN A 298 -17.59 4.75 -1.93
N LYS A 299 -17.10 3.58 -1.55
CA LYS A 299 -17.52 2.32 -2.16
C LYS A 299 -18.88 1.92 -1.64
N PRO A 300 -19.90 1.79 -2.52
CA PRO A 300 -21.16 1.18 -2.14
C PRO A 300 -20.99 -0.34 -2.03
N ARG A 301 -21.95 -1.01 -1.36
CA ARG A 301 -22.07 -2.44 -1.50
C ARG A 301 -22.22 -2.83 -2.97
N SER A 302 -21.52 -3.86 -3.39
CA SER A 302 -21.52 -4.34 -4.77
C SER A 302 -21.64 -5.87 -4.81
N ARG A 303 -21.79 -6.44 -5.99
CA ARG A 303 -21.54 -7.86 -6.17
C ARG A 303 -20.05 -8.11 -6.08
N GLU A 304 -19.68 -9.26 -5.53
CA GLU A 304 -18.30 -9.74 -5.59
C GLU A 304 -17.81 -9.72 -7.04
N PHE A 305 -16.66 -9.10 -7.29
CA PHE A 305 -16.05 -9.18 -8.61
C PHE A 305 -15.00 -10.29 -8.63
N SER A 306 -15.07 -11.07 -9.70
CA SER A 306 -14.21 -12.22 -9.90
C SER A 306 -12.74 -11.81 -9.99
N HIS A 307 -11.88 -12.69 -9.47
CA HIS A 307 -10.44 -12.58 -9.67
C HIS A 307 -10.12 -12.71 -11.16
N SER A 308 -9.28 -11.82 -11.66
CA SER A 308 -8.70 -12.02 -12.99
C SER A 308 -7.78 -13.24 -12.94
N SER A 309 -7.96 -14.19 -13.85
CA SER A 309 -6.97 -15.24 -14.04
C SER A 309 -5.72 -14.64 -14.68
N PHE A 310 -4.63 -14.63 -13.97
CA PHE A 310 -3.34 -14.19 -14.49
C PHE A 310 -2.51 -15.42 -14.84
N ASN A 311 -2.03 -15.49 -16.09
CA ASN A 311 -1.26 -16.62 -16.60
C ASN A 311 0.25 -16.31 -16.73
N HIS A 312 0.77 -15.39 -15.90
CA HIS A 312 2.21 -15.18 -15.88
C HIS A 312 2.90 -16.38 -15.22
N ALA A 313 3.75 -17.07 -15.97
CA ALA A 313 4.55 -18.15 -15.41
C ALA A 313 5.48 -17.58 -14.32
N TYR A 314 5.66 -18.34 -13.25
CA TYR A 314 6.63 -17.99 -12.24
C TYR A 314 8.03 -18.40 -12.73
N VAL A 315 9.01 -17.52 -12.50
CA VAL A 315 10.39 -17.80 -12.83
C VAL A 315 11.22 -17.75 -11.55
N GLU A 316 11.70 -18.91 -11.14
CA GLU A 316 12.65 -19.03 -10.05
C GLU A 316 13.99 -18.43 -10.46
N ARG A 317 14.37 -17.32 -9.85
CA ARG A 317 15.68 -16.67 -10.07
C ARG A 317 16.38 -16.49 -8.75
N ASN A 318 17.51 -17.14 -8.62
CA ASN A 318 18.52 -16.98 -7.56
C ASN A 318 18.12 -17.45 -6.14
N PRO A 319 18.54 -18.66 -5.73
CA PRO A 319 18.30 -19.19 -4.39
C PRO A 319 19.14 -18.54 -3.28
N SER A 320 20.06 -17.61 -3.58
CA SER A 320 20.99 -17.02 -2.61
C SER A 320 20.58 -15.64 -2.06
N LEU A 321 19.30 -15.24 -2.23
CA LEU A 321 18.80 -13.98 -1.68
C LEU A 321 18.62 -14.07 -0.15
N PRO A 322 18.65 -12.93 0.57
CA PRO A 322 18.50 -12.92 2.02
C PRO A 322 17.15 -13.53 2.47
N PRO A 323 17.06 -14.04 3.73
CA PRO A 323 15.79 -14.52 4.28
C PRO A 323 14.69 -13.43 4.25
N ALA A 324 13.45 -13.87 4.10
CA ALA A 324 12.28 -12.99 3.96
C ALA A 324 12.16 -11.94 5.08
N ALA A 325 12.26 -12.37 6.34
CA ALA A 325 12.17 -11.46 7.49
C ALA A 325 13.32 -10.44 7.52
N THR A 326 14.52 -10.83 7.08
CA THR A 326 15.67 -9.92 6.96
C THR A 326 15.39 -8.80 5.97
N ILE A 327 14.86 -9.14 4.78
CA ILE A 327 14.49 -8.15 3.75
C ILE A 327 13.45 -7.18 4.29
N ILE A 328 12.37 -7.69 4.91
CA ILE A 328 11.32 -6.86 5.51
C ILE A 328 11.90 -5.90 6.55
N ARG A 329 12.71 -6.39 7.49
CA ARG A 329 13.26 -5.60 8.58
C ARG A 329 14.28 -4.57 8.13
N GLN A 330 15.04 -4.86 7.07
CA GLN A 330 16.07 -3.97 6.54
C GLN A 330 15.53 -2.90 5.60
N ARG A 331 14.38 -3.15 4.97
CA ARG A 331 13.77 -2.20 4.02
C ARG A 331 13.68 -0.79 4.59
N ARG A 332 14.26 0.16 3.87
CA ARG A 332 14.15 1.61 4.12
C ARG A 332 13.97 2.35 2.79
N SER A 333 13.39 3.54 2.82
CA SER A 333 13.43 4.45 1.67
C SER A 333 14.81 5.09 1.55
N ALA A 334 15.33 5.17 0.33
CA ALA A 334 16.52 5.96 0.05
C ALA A 334 16.19 7.46 0.14
N GLN A 335 17.15 8.26 0.58
CA GLN A 335 17.06 9.71 0.57
C GLN A 335 17.89 10.31 -0.58
N VAL A 336 19.01 9.66 -0.91
CA VAL A 336 19.95 10.04 -1.97
C VAL A 336 20.54 8.78 -2.57
N PHE A 337 20.83 8.78 -3.86
CA PHE A 337 21.60 7.76 -4.54
C PHE A 337 23.00 8.27 -4.91
N ASP A 338 23.94 7.33 -5.15
CA ASP A 338 25.33 7.65 -5.47
C ASP A 338 25.55 8.07 -6.92
N GLY A 339 24.54 7.94 -7.78
CA GLY A 339 24.65 8.25 -9.20
C GLY A 339 25.58 7.33 -9.99
N GLN A 340 26.08 6.24 -9.41
CA GLN A 340 27.09 5.35 -9.99
C GLN A 340 26.68 3.87 -9.99
N THR A 341 26.04 3.40 -8.93
CA THR A 341 25.63 2.00 -8.79
C THR A 341 24.70 1.59 -9.93
N ALA A 342 25.06 0.53 -10.63
CA ALA A 342 24.26 -0.09 -11.67
C ALA A 342 23.45 -1.26 -11.12
N ALA A 343 22.23 -1.44 -11.59
CA ALA A 343 21.48 -2.67 -11.41
C ALA A 343 21.98 -3.74 -12.37
N GLY A 344 22.24 -4.95 -11.87
CA GLY A 344 22.48 -6.09 -12.74
C GLY A 344 21.25 -6.39 -13.63
N ARG A 345 21.49 -6.89 -14.86
CA ARG A 345 20.39 -7.23 -15.79
C ARG A 345 19.38 -8.19 -15.15
N ASP A 346 19.86 -9.25 -14.53
CA ASP A 346 19.00 -10.26 -13.91
C ASP A 346 18.22 -9.70 -12.73
N ALA A 347 18.83 -8.85 -11.91
CA ALA A 347 18.16 -8.14 -10.83
C ALA A 347 17.06 -7.22 -11.36
N PHE A 348 17.32 -6.44 -12.41
CA PHE A 348 16.33 -5.57 -13.04
C PHE A 348 15.11 -6.36 -13.54
N PHE A 349 15.34 -7.48 -14.24
CA PHE A 349 14.26 -8.34 -14.71
C PHE A 349 13.51 -9.01 -13.55
N ALA A 350 14.21 -9.48 -12.51
CA ALA A 350 13.58 -10.07 -11.33
C ALA A 350 12.69 -9.08 -10.58
N ILE A 351 13.17 -7.85 -10.37
CA ILE A 351 12.42 -6.77 -9.73
C ILE A 351 11.12 -6.47 -10.51
N LEU A 352 11.21 -6.34 -11.82
CA LEU A 352 10.04 -6.05 -12.65
C LEU A 352 9.08 -7.25 -12.73
N ASP A 353 9.62 -8.46 -12.80
CA ASP A 353 8.84 -9.70 -12.84
C ASP A 353 7.90 -9.84 -11.63
N LYS A 354 8.38 -9.48 -10.43
CA LYS A 354 7.57 -9.53 -9.21
C LYS A 354 6.43 -8.50 -9.18
N THR A 355 6.45 -7.48 -10.05
CA THR A 355 5.33 -6.55 -10.21
C THR A 355 4.19 -7.12 -11.06
N LEU A 356 4.41 -8.23 -11.77
CA LEU A 356 3.38 -8.91 -12.55
C LEU A 356 2.45 -9.71 -11.62
N PRO A 357 1.13 -9.54 -11.71
CA PRO A 357 0.21 -10.29 -10.90
C PRO A 357 0.15 -11.76 -11.33
N ARG A 358 0.12 -12.65 -10.35
CA ARG A 358 0.03 -14.11 -10.54
C ARG A 358 -1.05 -14.69 -9.63
N GLN A 359 -1.62 -15.79 -10.08
CA GLN A 359 -2.53 -16.55 -9.24
C GLN A 359 -1.74 -17.12 -8.05
N ASP A 360 -2.34 -17.04 -6.86
CA ASP A 360 -1.79 -17.59 -5.63
C ASP A 360 -0.40 -17.04 -5.23
N CYS A 361 -0.07 -15.81 -5.68
CA CYS A 361 1.15 -15.09 -5.34
C CYS A 361 0.84 -13.74 -4.68
N ALA A 362 1.30 -13.55 -3.46
CA ALA A 362 1.18 -12.27 -2.75
C ALA A 362 2.00 -11.18 -3.49
N PRO A 363 1.57 -9.91 -3.43
CA PRO A 363 0.35 -9.40 -2.79
C PRO A 363 -0.86 -9.34 -3.74
N PHE A 364 -0.69 -9.63 -5.02
CA PHE A 364 -1.72 -9.39 -6.05
C PHE A 364 -2.85 -10.41 -6.05
N ASP A 365 -2.71 -11.53 -5.33
CA ASP A 365 -3.74 -12.55 -5.16
C ASP A 365 -4.77 -12.22 -4.06
N ALA A 366 -4.67 -11.05 -3.44
CA ALA A 366 -5.58 -10.58 -2.40
C ALA A 366 -6.97 -10.15 -2.90
N GLY A 367 -7.25 -10.26 -4.21
CA GLY A 367 -8.60 -10.06 -4.72
C GLY A 367 -8.92 -8.67 -5.23
N PHE A 368 -7.92 -7.91 -5.69
CA PHE A 368 -8.12 -6.54 -6.20
C PHE A 368 -8.63 -6.47 -7.65
N GLY A 369 -8.91 -7.61 -8.29
CA GLY A 369 -9.49 -7.66 -9.64
C GLY A 369 -8.49 -7.41 -10.75
N ALA A 370 -8.93 -6.79 -11.85
CA ALA A 370 -8.13 -6.60 -13.06
C ALA A 370 -6.97 -5.61 -12.86
N VAL A 371 -5.87 -5.85 -13.55
CA VAL A 371 -4.74 -4.90 -13.68
C VAL A 371 -5.23 -3.61 -14.31
N SER A 372 -4.85 -2.52 -13.71
CA SER A 372 -5.17 -1.18 -14.23
C SER A 372 -3.93 -0.33 -14.48
N LEU A 373 -2.74 -0.76 -14.02
CA LEU A 373 -1.50 0.01 -14.10
C LEU A 373 -0.45 -0.68 -14.96
N HIS A 374 0.31 0.14 -15.72
CA HIS A 374 1.49 -0.22 -16.49
C HIS A 374 2.68 0.62 -16.02
N LEU A 375 3.91 0.23 -16.34
CA LEU A 375 5.11 0.91 -15.84
C LEU A 375 5.89 1.52 -17.01
N ALA A 376 6.00 2.85 -17.04
CA ALA A 376 6.91 3.56 -17.94
C ALA A 376 8.25 3.75 -17.21
N ILE A 377 9.32 3.14 -17.73
CA ILE A 377 10.58 2.94 -17.02
C ILE A 377 11.70 3.71 -17.70
N PHE A 378 12.43 4.50 -16.95
CA PHE A 378 13.66 5.17 -17.34
C PHE A 378 14.84 4.31 -16.89
N ALA A 379 15.46 3.57 -17.79
CA ALA A 379 16.66 2.78 -17.51
C ALA A 379 17.91 3.66 -17.69
N HIS A 380 18.61 3.92 -16.59
CA HIS A 380 19.81 4.78 -16.59
C HIS A 380 21.11 3.96 -16.53
N ARG A 381 21.20 3.06 -15.56
CA ARG A 381 22.37 2.24 -15.25
C ARG A 381 21.97 0.80 -15.01
N VAL A 382 21.54 0.10 -16.08
CA VAL A 382 21.22 -1.33 -16.03
C VAL A 382 22.23 -2.06 -16.90
N THR A 383 23.03 -2.96 -16.30
CA THR A 383 24.10 -3.66 -17.01
C THR A 383 23.52 -4.50 -18.17
N GLY A 384 24.08 -4.32 -19.36
CA GLY A 384 23.65 -5.08 -20.54
C GLY A 384 22.27 -4.69 -21.09
N LEU A 385 21.73 -3.52 -20.68
CA LEU A 385 20.53 -2.93 -21.24
C LEU A 385 20.86 -1.52 -21.77
N SER A 386 20.30 -1.14 -22.91
CA SER A 386 20.45 0.21 -23.43
C SER A 386 19.81 1.23 -22.51
N GLN A 387 20.45 2.39 -22.34
CA GLN A 387 19.77 3.52 -21.71
C GLN A 387 18.58 3.94 -22.54
N GLY A 388 17.46 4.25 -21.90
CA GLY A 388 16.25 4.64 -22.63
C GLY A 388 14.98 4.62 -21.82
N LEU A 389 13.90 4.92 -22.53
CA LEU A 389 12.53 4.84 -22.04
C LEU A 389 11.93 3.48 -22.44
N TYR A 390 11.39 2.78 -21.47
CA TYR A 390 10.76 1.46 -21.64
C TYR A 390 9.31 1.49 -21.14
N MET A 391 8.52 0.51 -21.59
CA MET A 391 7.17 0.25 -21.08
C MET A 391 7.05 -1.22 -20.70
N LEU A 392 6.70 -1.49 -19.42
CA LEU A 392 6.20 -2.79 -19.00
C LEU A 392 4.68 -2.78 -19.05
N VAL A 393 4.14 -3.51 -20.01
CA VAL A 393 2.69 -3.73 -20.16
C VAL A 393 2.32 -4.93 -19.28
N ARG A 394 1.70 -4.65 -18.12
CA ARG A 394 1.37 -5.66 -17.11
C ARG A 394 0.13 -6.50 -17.46
N ASP A 395 -0.65 -6.05 -18.43
CA ASP A 395 -1.75 -6.80 -19.05
C ASP A 395 -1.63 -6.69 -20.58
N GLU A 396 -1.28 -7.76 -21.24
CA GLU A 396 -1.06 -7.77 -22.70
C GLU A 396 -2.29 -7.35 -23.51
N ARG A 397 -3.49 -7.47 -22.94
CA ARG A 397 -4.74 -7.03 -23.58
C ARG A 397 -4.76 -5.52 -23.84
N ASP A 398 -3.98 -4.77 -23.07
CA ASP A 398 -3.89 -3.31 -23.17
C ASP A 398 -2.83 -2.82 -24.16
N LEU A 399 -1.96 -3.71 -24.67
CA LEU A 399 -0.84 -3.33 -25.55
C LEU A 399 -1.27 -2.52 -26.77
N ILE A 400 -2.33 -2.97 -27.44
CA ILE A 400 -2.82 -2.29 -28.65
C ILE A 400 -3.32 -0.88 -28.34
N VAL A 401 -4.07 -0.73 -27.25
CA VAL A 401 -4.61 0.57 -26.83
C VAL A 401 -3.48 1.50 -26.40
N LEU A 402 -2.51 1.02 -25.62
CA LEU A 402 -1.33 1.80 -25.22
C LEU A 402 -0.55 2.30 -26.44
N LYS A 403 -0.29 1.45 -27.44
CA LYS A 403 0.36 1.83 -28.69
C LYS A 403 -0.41 2.92 -29.45
N GLN A 404 -1.73 2.89 -29.40
CA GLN A 404 -2.57 3.91 -30.03
C GLN A 404 -2.54 5.24 -29.29
N LYS A 405 -2.42 5.24 -27.96
CA LYS A 405 -2.45 6.44 -27.10
C LYS A 405 -1.09 7.10 -26.94
N CYS A 406 -0.01 6.34 -27.05
CA CYS A 406 1.35 6.86 -26.97
C CYS A 406 1.84 7.47 -28.30
N ARG A 407 2.99 8.13 -28.24
CA ARG A 407 3.69 8.70 -29.42
C ARG A 407 3.84 7.65 -30.52
N LYS A 408 3.58 8.05 -31.77
CA LYS A 408 3.61 7.16 -32.94
C LYS A 408 5.02 6.77 -33.39
N ASP A 409 6.02 7.56 -32.99
CA ASP A 409 7.44 7.35 -33.27
C ASP A 409 8.13 6.40 -32.27
N PHE A 410 7.46 5.95 -31.21
CA PHE A 410 8.00 4.93 -30.32
C PHE A 410 8.20 3.59 -31.04
N SER A 411 9.34 2.95 -30.81
CA SER A 411 9.74 1.72 -31.50
C SER A 411 8.93 0.49 -31.08
N TRP A 412 8.49 0.45 -29.83
CA TRP A 412 7.84 -0.71 -29.21
C TRP A 412 8.60 -2.03 -29.45
N GLN A 413 9.94 -1.94 -29.44
CA GLN A 413 10.79 -3.10 -29.65
C GLN A 413 10.74 -3.99 -28.41
N LYS A 414 10.34 -5.24 -28.59
CA LYS A 414 10.36 -6.23 -27.50
C LYS A 414 11.79 -6.44 -27.01
N VAL A 415 11.99 -6.43 -25.71
CA VAL A 415 13.34 -6.60 -25.11
C VAL A 415 13.72 -8.07 -25.17
N GLU A 416 14.83 -8.38 -25.84
CA GLU A 416 15.36 -9.74 -25.94
C GLU A 416 15.95 -10.24 -24.62
N GLY A 417 15.89 -11.55 -24.39
CA GLY A 417 16.35 -12.18 -23.14
C GLY A 417 15.41 -11.99 -21.97
N SER A 418 14.26 -11.37 -22.20
CA SER A 418 13.14 -11.27 -21.27
C SER A 418 12.07 -12.34 -21.57
N ALA A 419 12.45 -13.51 -22.03
CA ALA A 419 11.50 -14.57 -22.43
C ALA A 419 10.48 -14.88 -21.32
N GLU A 420 10.85 -14.58 -20.10
CA GLU A 420 10.09 -14.79 -18.88
C GLU A 420 9.36 -13.52 -18.40
N LEU A 421 9.86 -12.33 -18.75
CA LEU A 421 9.20 -11.05 -18.52
C LEU A 421 8.50 -10.62 -19.83
N SER A 422 7.39 -11.28 -20.16
CA SER A 422 6.56 -10.85 -21.28
C SER A 422 6.02 -9.45 -21.03
N GLY A 423 5.95 -8.61 -22.04
CA GLY A 423 5.38 -7.27 -21.95
C GLY A 423 6.37 -6.14 -21.70
N LEU A 424 7.68 -6.36 -21.69
CA LEU A 424 8.68 -5.28 -21.63
C LEU A 424 9.09 -4.85 -23.06
N TYR A 425 8.93 -3.56 -23.33
CA TYR A 425 9.23 -2.94 -24.63
C TYR A 425 10.15 -1.74 -24.46
N LEU A 426 11.19 -1.63 -25.28
CA LEU A 426 11.94 -0.40 -25.48
C LEU A 426 11.11 0.54 -26.36
N LEU A 427 10.84 1.74 -25.87
CA LEU A 427 10.14 2.79 -26.60
C LEU A 427 11.11 3.68 -27.37
N GLU A 428 12.16 4.15 -26.72
CA GLU A 428 13.15 5.06 -27.28
C GLU A 428 14.48 4.94 -26.54
N GLN A 429 15.60 4.87 -27.29
CA GLN A 429 16.93 4.91 -26.70
C GLN A 429 17.36 6.35 -26.43
N GLY A 430 18.06 6.56 -25.33
CA GLY A 430 18.59 7.87 -24.98
C GLY A 430 18.93 8.01 -23.50
N ASP A 431 19.56 9.11 -23.16
CA ASP A 431 19.77 9.49 -21.75
C ASP A 431 18.55 10.27 -21.23
N TYR A 432 17.84 9.65 -20.31
CA TYR A 432 16.61 10.20 -19.73
C TYR A 432 16.77 10.70 -18.30
N ARG A 433 18.00 10.78 -17.74
CA ARG A 433 18.24 11.15 -16.34
C ARG A 433 17.64 12.49 -15.96
N GLU A 434 17.89 13.53 -16.77
CA GLU A 434 17.34 14.87 -16.54
C GLU A 434 15.81 14.90 -16.67
N ILE A 435 15.26 14.16 -17.62
CA ILE A 435 13.82 14.05 -17.82
C ILE A 435 13.17 13.31 -16.65
N ALA A 436 13.78 12.23 -16.17
CA ALA A 436 13.31 11.47 -15.01
C ALA A 436 13.28 12.32 -13.73
N ALA A 437 14.32 13.12 -13.50
CA ALA A 437 14.35 14.10 -12.41
C ALA A 437 13.25 15.17 -12.60
N ALA A 438 13.12 15.73 -13.80
CA ALA A 438 12.15 16.78 -14.10
C ALA A 438 10.71 16.31 -13.90
N VAL A 439 10.31 15.13 -14.45
CA VAL A 439 8.96 14.60 -14.26
C VAL A 439 8.67 14.23 -12.80
N SER A 440 9.69 13.98 -12.00
CA SER A 440 9.62 13.71 -10.57
C SER A 440 9.78 14.96 -9.69
N CYS A 441 9.21 16.08 -10.10
CA CYS A 441 9.28 17.38 -9.41
C CYS A 441 10.73 17.87 -9.21
N TYR A 442 11.58 17.69 -10.22
CA TYR A 442 12.99 18.07 -10.21
C TYR A 442 13.82 17.39 -9.09
N GLN A 443 13.41 16.20 -8.67
CA GLN A 443 14.13 15.43 -7.65
C GLN A 443 15.27 14.65 -8.31
N GLU A 444 16.51 15.04 -8.03
CA GLU A 444 17.73 14.43 -8.57
C GLU A 444 17.80 12.91 -8.32
N ILE A 445 17.23 12.45 -7.20
CA ILE A 445 17.21 11.02 -6.85
C ILE A 445 16.62 10.14 -7.97
N ALA A 446 15.70 10.67 -8.81
CA ALA A 446 15.15 9.93 -9.93
C ALA A 446 16.17 9.78 -11.08
N GLY A 447 17.00 10.79 -11.34
CA GLY A 447 18.07 10.77 -12.35
C GLY A 447 19.33 10.02 -11.89
N ASP A 448 19.63 10.06 -10.57
CA ASP A 448 20.78 9.40 -9.96
C ASP A 448 20.56 7.90 -9.72
N SER A 449 19.34 7.42 -9.89
CA SER A 449 18.97 6.01 -9.72
C SER A 449 19.60 5.09 -10.78
N ALA A 450 19.63 3.80 -10.54
CA ALA A 450 19.89 2.81 -11.58
C ALA A 450 18.77 2.80 -12.62
N PHE A 451 17.54 2.90 -12.16
CA PHE A 451 16.35 3.15 -12.96
C PHE A 451 15.24 3.78 -12.13
N SER A 452 14.36 4.53 -12.79
CA SER A 452 13.16 5.08 -12.20
C SER A 452 11.94 4.76 -13.07
N LEU A 453 10.74 4.95 -12.56
CA LEU A 453 9.53 4.66 -13.31
C LEU A 453 8.34 5.53 -12.89
N GLY A 454 7.41 5.71 -13.82
CA GLY A 454 6.07 6.23 -13.57
C GLY A 454 5.02 5.13 -13.77
N MET A 455 4.06 5.05 -12.87
CA MET A 455 2.96 4.08 -12.91
C MET A 455 1.77 4.71 -13.64
N ILE A 456 1.45 4.18 -14.81
CA ILE A 456 0.45 4.71 -15.74
C ILE A 456 -0.82 3.88 -15.63
N ALA A 457 -1.89 4.48 -15.15
CA ALA A 457 -3.17 3.82 -14.89
C ALA A 457 -4.17 4.03 -16.03
N LYS A 458 -4.96 3.01 -16.35
CA LYS A 458 -6.23 3.16 -17.09
C LYS A 458 -7.17 3.96 -16.21
N PHE A 459 -7.32 5.25 -16.52
CA PHE A 459 -7.94 6.19 -15.58
C PHE A 459 -9.43 6.41 -15.89
N ARG A 460 -9.75 7.05 -17.02
CA ARG A 460 -11.12 7.46 -17.35
C ARG A 460 -12.12 6.30 -17.29
N GLU A 461 -11.79 5.19 -17.91
CA GLU A 461 -12.64 4.00 -17.96
C GLU A 461 -13.01 3.50 -16.55
N ASN A 462 -12.04 3.45 -15.63
CA ASN A 462 -12.28 3.03 -14.25
C ASN A 462 -13.18 4.01 -13.51
N ILE A 463 -12.94 5.33 -13.63
CA ILE A 463 -13.73 6.35 -12.93
C ILE A 463 -15.17 6.39 -13.44
N GLU A 464 -15.39 6.23 -14.74
CA GLU A 464 -16.75 6.17 -15.34
C GLU A 464 -17.47 4.88 -14.98
N LYS A 465 -16.75 3.77 -14.83
CA LYS A 465 -17.31 2.52 -14.34
C LYS A 465 -17.81 2.68 -12.92
N ASP A 466 -16.99 3.21 -12.00
CA ASP A 466 -17.37 3.52 -10.63
C ASP A 466 -16.37 4.52 -10.00
N PRO A 467 -16.81 5.64 -9.40
CA PRO A 467 -15.92 6.66 -8.86
C PRO A 467 -15.04 6.16 -7.70
N TRP A 468 -15.46 5.15 -6.94
CA TRP A 468 -14.65 4.56 -5.86
C TRP A 468 -13.40 3.83 -6.40
N LEU A 469 -13.40 3.40 -7.67
CA LEU A 469 -12.23 2.80 -8.32
C LEU A 469 -11.03 3.76 -8.36
N TYR A 470 -11.26 5.06 -8.18
CA TYR A 470 -10.19 6.03 -7.99
C TYR A 470 -9.23 5.61 -6.88
N ARG A 471 -9.73 5.29 -5.69
CA ARG A 471 -8.91 4.83 -4.56
C ARG A 471 -8.17 3.54 -4.90
N ARG A 472 -8.87 2.59 -5.52
CA ARG A 472 -8.30 1.30 -5.92
C ARG A 472 -7.10 1.43 -6.87
N LEU A 473 -7.11 2.42 -7.79
CA LEU A 473 -5.97 2.68 -8.67
C LEU A 473 -4.72 3.04 -7.87
N PHE A 474 -4.86 3.86 -6.84
CA PHE A 474 -3.75 4.22 -5.94
C PHE A 474 -3.34 3.06 -5.03
N TRP A 475 -4.27 2.21 -4.59
CA TRP A 475 -3.94 0.98 -3.85
C TRP A 475 -3.09 0.03 -4.70
N GLU A 476 -3.43 -0.18 -5.97
CA GLU A 476 -2.61 -0.98 -6.89
C GLU A 476 -1.22 -0.36 -7.07
N ALA A 477 -1.12 0.96 -7.21
CA ALA A 477 0.16 1.66 -7.29
C ALA A 477 1.00 1.48 -6.01
N GLY A 478 0.38 1.57 -4.83
CA GLY A 478 1.04 1.32 -3.55
C GLY A 478 1.52 -0.12 -3.39
N MET A 479 0.72 -1.11 -3.82
CA MET A 479 1.13 -2.53 -3.81
C MET A 479 2.35 -2.76 -4.71
N ILE A 480 2.35 -2.20 -5.93
CA ILE A 480 3.51 -2.25 -6.83
C ILE A 480 4.72 -1.58 -6.16
N GLY A 481 4.53 -0.41 -5.55
CA GLY A 481 5.59 0.29 -4.83
C GLY A 481 6.19 -0.55 -3.71
N GLN A 482 5.37 -1.30 -2.97
CA GLN A 482 5.87 -2.19 -1.90
C GLN A 482 6.65 -3.37 -2.46
N VAL A 483 6.22 -3.98 -3.56
CA VAL A 483 6.99 -5.00 -4.26
C VAL A 483 8.35 -4.45 -4.68
N LEU A 484 8.37 -3.26 -5.30
CA LEU A 484 9.61 -2.61 -5.72
C LEU A 484 10.56 -2.31 -4.53
N TYR A 485 10.02 -1.94 -3.36
CA TYR A 485 10.83 -1.77 -2.13
C TYR A 485 11.48 -3.08 -1.68
N ILE A 486 10.70 -4.15 -1.60
CA ILE A 486 11.17 -5.46 -1.15
C ILE A 486 12.21 -6.01 -2.13
N GLU A 487 11.95 -5.90 -3.43
CA GLU A 487 12.86 -6.38 -4.46
C GLU A 487 14.17 -5.59 -4.52
N ALA A 488 14.10 -4.26 -4.37
CA ALA A 488 15.30 -3.44 -4.30
C ALA A 488 16.21 -3.90 -3.14
N GLU A 489 15.64 -4.09 -1.96
CA GLU A 489 16.37 -4.54 -0.76
C GLU A 489 16.93 -5.96 -0.95
N ALA A 490 16.15 -6.89 -1.52
CA ALA A 490 16.58 -8.26 -1.79
C ALA A 490 17.80 -8.32 -2.71
N HIS A 491 17.90 -7.39 -3.66
CA HIS A 491 18.99 -7.31 -4.63
C HIS A 491 20.12 -6.34 -4.23
N GLY A 492 20.20 -5.90 -2.96
CA GLY A 492 21.25 -5.03 -2.45
C GLY A 492 21.19 -3.59 -2.97
N LEU A 493 20.05 -3.18 -3.49
CA LEU A 493 19.71 -1.81 -3.88
C LEU A 493 18.74 -1.21 -2.85
N ARG A 494 18.31 0.03 -3.08
CA ARG A 494 17.24 0.63 -2.28
C ARG A 494 16.26 1.37 -3.16
N GLY A 495 14.99 1.36 -2.74
CA GLY A 495 13.91 2.03 -3.44
C GLY A 495 13.45 3.30 -2.74
N THR A 496 12.75 4.16 -3.48
CA THR A 496 11.99 5.29 -2.94
C THR A 496 10.78 5.59 -3.80
N GLY A 497 9.61 5.62 -3.16
CA GLY A 497 8.38 6.09 -3.79
C GLY A 497 8.34 7.62 -3.85
N ILE A 498 7.90 8.16 -4.97
CA ILE A 498 7.82 9.60 -5.23
C ILE A 498 6.37 9.96 -5.53
N GLY A 499 5.68 10.56 -4.55
CA GLY A 499 4.30 11.04 -4.70
C GLY A 499 4.22 12.43 -5.33
N CYS A 500 5.30 13.23 -5.24
CA CYS A 500 5.41 14.52 -5.89
C CYS A 500 6.02 14.36 -7.30
N PHE A 501 5.19 14.43 -8.32
CA PHE A 501 5.58 14.36 -9.73
C PHE A 501 4.74 15.33 -10.57
N LEU A 502 5.24 15.71 -11.73
CA LEU A 502 4.55 16.60 -12.66
C LEU A 502 3.65 15.76 -13.60
N ASP A 503 2.40 15.62 -13.23
CA ASP A 503 1.42 14.70 -13.83
C ASP A 503 1.41 14.83 -15.38
N ASP A 504 1.14 16.00 -15.92
CA ASP A 504 1.00 16.23 -17.36
C ASP A 504 2.34 16.23 -18.12
N MET A 505 3.46 16.39 -17.41
CA MET A 505 4.78 16.30 -18.06
C MET A 505 5.09 14.85 -18.45
N MET A 506 4.73 13.90 -17.58
CA MET A 506 4.84 12.48 -17.90
C MET A 506 3.91 12.10 -19.06
N HIS A 507 2.68 12.63 -19.09
CA HIS A 507 1.75 12.37 -20.19
C HIS A 507 2.28 12.91 -21.53
N ARG A 508 2.81 14.15 -21.54
CA ARG A 508 3.43 14.72 -22.75
C ARG A 508 4.62 13.90 -23.26
N LEU A 509 5.47 13.41 -22.35
CA LEU A 509 6.59 12.54 -22.71
C LEU A 509 6.11 11.28 -23.44
N LEU A 510 5.05 10.67 -22.95
CA LEU A 510 4.45 9.46 -23.54
C LEU A 510 3.58 9.77 -24.77
N GLY A 511 3.17 11.03 -24.99
CA GLY A 511 2.25 11.44 -26.05
C GLY A 511 0.78 11.20 -25.73
N ILE A 512 0.46 10.98 -24.45
CA ILE A 512 -0.93 10.83 -23.99
C ILE A 512 -1.57 12.20 -23.93
N SER A 513 -2.58 12.45 -24.75
CA SER A 513 -3.22 13.77 -24.92
C SER A 513 -4.60 13.88 -24.26
N ASP A 514 -5.13 12.77 -23.74
CA ASP A 514 -6.42 12.71 -23.06
C ASP A 514 -6.28 12.10 -21.66
N ASP A 515 -7.37 11.93 -20.94
CA ASP A 515 -7.40 11.38 -19.61
C ASP A 515 -7.67 9.85 -19.56
N SER A 516 -7.54 9.17 -20.70
CA SER A 516 -7.69 7.69 -20.74
C SER A 516 -6.66 6.98 -19.86
N TYR A 517 -5.45 7.53 -19.80
CA TYR A 517 -4.37 7.09 -18.92
C TYR A 517 -3.82 8.26 -18.11
N GLN A 518 -3.50 8.02 -16.84
CA GLN A 518 -2.92 9.02 -15.94
C GLN A 518 -1.74 8.42 -15.16
N SER A 519 -0.68 9.22 -14.94
CA SER A 519 0.39 8.87 -14.01
C SER A 519 -0.10 9.04 -12.58
N LEU A 520 0.05 8.02 -11.74
CA LEU A 520 -0.47 8.04 -10.37
C LEU A 520 0.61 7.95 -9.30
N TYR A 521 1.78 7.39 -9.62
CA TYR A 521 2.88 7.21 -8.69
C TYR A 521 4.19 7.09 -9.45
N HIS A 522 5.28 7.64 -8.90
CA HIS A 522 6.63 7.41 -9.40
C HIS A 522 7.42 6.60 -8.38
N PHE A 523 8.44 5.90 -8.87
CA PHE A 523 9.31 5.10 -8.02
C PHE A 523 10.73 5.07 -8.61
N THR A 524 11.74 4.96 -7.74
CA THR A 524 13.14 4.97 -8.16
C THR A 524 13.96 3.98 -7.35
N ILE A 525 14.93 3.32 -7.99
CA ILE A 525 15.78 2.27 -7.40
C ILE A 525 17.24 2.52 -7.77
N GLY A 526 18.13 2.49 -6.78
CA GLY A 526 19.56 2.74 -6.98
C GLY A 526 20.42 2.37 -5.78
N GLY A 527 21.71 2.70 -5.85
CA GLY A 527 22.67 2.54 -4.76
C GLY A 527 22.51 3.66 -3.72
N PRO A 528 22.11 3.35 -2.47
CA PRO A 528 21.82 4.36 -1.47
C PRO A 528 23.09 4.99 -0.88
N ILE A 529 23.03 6.27 -0.58
CA ILE A 529 23.98 6.94 0.31
C ILE A 529 23.33 7.07 1.69
N GLU A 530 23.98 6.50 2.71
CA GLU A 530 23.51 6.59 4.09
C GLU A 530 23.90 7.93 4.72
N ASP A 531 22.94 8.63 5.32
CA ASP A 531 23.23 9.84 6.10
C ASP A 531 23.86 9.46 7.45
N LYS A 532 25.18 9.61 7.54
CA LYS A 532 25.98 9.28 8.74
C LYS A 532 25.65 10.18 9.97
N ARG A 533 24.91 11.25 9.80
CA ARG A 533 24.46 12.13 10.90
C ARG A 533 23.32 11.51 11.69
N LEU A 534 22.57 10.59 11.07
CA LEU A 534 21.41 9.95 11.67
C LEU A 534 21.81 8.74 12.52
N THR A 535 21.40 8.72 13.77
CA THR A 535 21.48 7.53 14.62
C THR A 535 20.23 6.67 14.43
N THR A 536 20.40 5.35 14.30
CA THR A 536 19.30 4.39 14.24
C THR A 536 19.20 3.65 15.57
N LEU A 537 18.00 3.67 16.18
CA LEU A 537 17.70 2.93 17.42
C LEU A 537 16.76 1.76 17.13
N PRO A 538 16.77 0.69 17.95
CA PRO A 538 15.86 -0.44 17.79
C PRO A 538 14.38 -0.02 17.81
N ALA A 539 13.53 -0.76 17.10
CA ALA A 539 12.11 -0.46 16.92
C ALA A 539 11.35 -0.17 18.23
N TYR A 540 11.57 -0.99 19.23
CA TYR A 540 10.83 -0.93 20.51
C TYR A 540 11.74 -0.62 21.70
N HIS A 541 12.86 0.11 21.48
CA HIS A 541 13.78 0.51 22.57
C HIS A 541 13.10 1.28 23.69
N HIS A 542 12.04 2.02 23.39
CA HIS A 542 11.26 2.81 24.34
C HIS A 542 10.38 1.97 25.29
N LEU A 543 10.20 0.67 25.01
CA LEU A 543 9.48 -0.27 25.89
C LEU A 543 10.42 -1.08 26.78
N ALA A 544 11.73 -1.00 26.54
CA ALA A 544 12.74 -1.74 27.30
C ALA A 544 13.26 -0.99 28.54
N SER A 545 12.71 0.20 28.83
CA SER A 545 13.08 1.07 29.97
C SER A 545 12.18 0.88 31.18
#